data_265e0cb87c92a01cbcdb10a68c7030d2
#
_entry.id   265e0cb87c92a01cbcdb10a68c7030d2
#
_cell.length_a   1.000
_cell.length_b   1.000
_cell.length_c   1.000
_cell.angle_alpha   90.00
_cell.angle_beta   90.00
_cell.angle_gamma   90.00
#
_symmetry.space_group_name_H-M   'P 1'
#
loop_
_entity.id
_entity.type
_entity.pdbx_description
1 polymer ?
#
loop_
_entity_poly.entity_id
_entity_poly.type
_entity_poly.pdbx_seq_one_letter_code
_entity_poly.pdbx_strand_id
1 'polypeptide(L)'
;MIRQETMNLLIKYFQDYPELKGIPASSEEIKHSENILGIKFHDDYIEFIKKFGGASAGLDIHAFHNSTLVGEETVIELTQGFQKLLELHEQPMNKLYAISDDGSGNPILMDQQGHIFIYYHDSSEMEMLYESLDSLFKETLLGE
;
A
#
# COMPACT_ATOMS: atom_id res chain seq x y z
N MET A 1 -12.60 -1.66 6.85
CA MET A 1 -12.28 -3.10 7.03
C MET A 1 -12.45 -3.86 5.72
N ILE A 2 -11.52 -4.73 5.39
CA ILE A 2 -11.66 -5.58 4.22
C ILE A 2 -12.78 -6.59 4.49
N ARG A 3 -13.72 -6.70 3.56
CA ARG A 3 -14.84 -7.64 3.72
C ARG A 3 -14.35 -9.07 3.79
N GLN A 4 -15.07 -9.91 4.52
CA GLN A 4 -14.67 -11.31 4.68
C GLN A 4 -14.61 -12.05 3.35
N GLU A 5 -15.53 -11.80 2.44
CA GLU A 5 -15.52 -12.43 1.12
C GLU A 5 -14.27 -12.05 0.32
N THR A 6 -13.83 -10.79 0.40
CA THR A 6 -12.62 -10.33 -0.25
C THR A 6 -11.39 -10.94 0.42
N MET A 7 -11.39 -11.02 1.75
CA MET A 7 -10.32 -11.66 2.50
C MET A 7 -10.19 -13.13 2.11
N ASN A 8 -11.31 -13.83 1.93
CA ASN A 8 -11.31 -15.23 1.50
C ASN A 8 -10.70 -15.38 0.10
N LEU A 9 -10.99 -14.42 -0.80
CA LEU A 9 -10.39 -14.41 -2.13
C LEU A 9 -8.88 -14.23 -2.06
N LEU A 10 -8.41 -13.34 -1.20
CA LEU A 10 -6.98 -13.10 -1.02
C LEU A 10 -6.28 -14.32 -0.45
N ILE A 11 -6.89 -14.97 0.55
CA ILE A 11 -6.34 -16.18 1.14
C ILE A 11 -6.17 -17.26 0.08
N LYS A 12 -7.20 -17.48 -0.74
CA LYS A 12 -7.14 -18.46 -1.81
C LYS A 12 -6.11 -18.08 -2.87
N TYR A 13 -6.07 -16.80 -3.24
CA TYR A 13 -5.14 -16.27 -4.23
C TYR A 13 -3.69 -16.56 -3.82
N PHE A 14 -3.36 -16.29 -2.56
CA PHE A 14 -2.00 -16.53 -2.06
C PHE A 14 -1.71 -18.00 -1.74
N GLN A 15 -2.74 -18.84 -1.61
CA GLN A 15 -2.55 -20.27 -1.56
C GLN A 15 -2.15 -20.82 -2.94
N ASP A 16 -2.78 -20.25 -4.00
CA ASP A 16 -2.48 -20.65 -5.38
C ASP A 16 -1.15 -20.05 -5.87
N TYR A 17 -0.78 -18.88 -5.36
CA TYR A 17 0.43 -18.16 -5.77
C TYR A 17 1.24 -17.73 -4.54
N PRO A 18 1.83 -18.69 -3.79
CA PRO A 18 2.52 -18.36 -2.54
C PRO A 18 3.75 -17.46 -2.72
N GLU A 19 4.35 -17.46 -3.91
CA GLU A 19 5.50 -16.60 -4.23
C GLU A 19 5.15 -15.12 -4.26
N LEU A 20 3.87 -14.78 -4.37
CA LEU A 20 3.42 -13.39 -4.40
C LEU A 20 3.20 -12.81 -2.99
N LYS A 21 3.31 -13.64 -1.97
CA LYS A 21 3.08 -13.24 -0.57
C LYS A 21 4.42 -13.01 0.13
N GLY A 22 4.46 -12.00 1.00
CA GLY A 22 5.63 -11.75 1.84
C GLY A 22 5.48 -12.36 3.23
N ILE A 23 6.24 -11.81 4.17
CA ILE A 23 6.20 -12.27 5.57
C ILE A 23 5.28 -11.32 6.35
N PRO A 24 4.31 -11.85 7.11
CA PRO A 24 3.39 -11.01 7.89
C PRO A 24 4.10 -10.00 8.78
N ALA A 25 3.58 -8.79 8.80
CA ALA A 25 4.12 -7.72 9.63
C ALA A 25 3.68 -7.90 11.08
N SER A 26 4.56 -7.54 12.02
CA SER A 26 4.22 -7.56 13.43
C SER A 26 3.57 -6.24 13.85
N SER A 27 2.84 -6.27 14.96
CA SER A 27 2.25 -5.06 15.53
C SER A 27 3.34 -4.05 15.92
N GLU A 28 4.49 -4.55 16.37
CA GLU A 28 5.62 -3.70 16.75
C GLU A 28 6.21 -2.96 15.54
N GLU A 29 6.38 -3.67 14.41
CA GLU A 29 6.86 -3.06 13.17
C GLU A 29 5.91 -1.98 12.67
N ILE A 30 4.61 -2.24 12.74
CA ILE A 30 3.59 -1.29 12.32
C ILE A 30 3.66 -0.02 13.17
N LYS A 31 3.67 -0.18 14.49
CA LYS A 31 3.71 0.93 15.42
C LYS A 31 4.99 1.76 15.27
N HIS A 32 6.13 1.07 15.09
CA HIS A 32 7.42 1.72 14.88
C HIS A 32 7.41 2.59 13.63
N SER A 33 6.87 2.05 12.53
CA SER A 33 6.79 2.78 11.26
C SER A 33 5.85 3.97 11.34
N GLU A 34 4.71 3.82 12.02
CA GLU A 34 3.79 4.93 12.26
C GLU A 34 4.46 6.06 13.03
N ASN A 35 5.28 5.71 14.02
CA ASN A 35 6.04 6.69 14.81
C ASN A 35 7.08 7.42 13.96
N ILE A 36 7.84 6.68 13.14
CA ILE A 36 8.86 7.27 12.26
C ILE A 36 8.22 8.23 11.27
N LEU A 37 7.09 7.86 10.69
CA LEU A 37 6.44 8.64 9.64
C LEU A 37 5.52 9.74 10.18
N GLY A 38 5.13 9.64 11.44
CA GLY A 38 4.16 10.57 12.04
C GLY A 38 2.78 10.43 11.42
N ILE A 39 2.42 9.21 10.98
CA ILE A 39 1.20 8.92 10.26
C ILE A 39 0.56 7.67 10.86
N LYS A 40 -0.77 7.63 10.89
CA LYS A 40 -1.52 6.43 11.26
C LYS A 40 -1.96 5.71 10.01
N PHE A 41 -1.65 4.42 9.92
CA PHE A 41 -2.12 3.58 8.82
C PHE A 41 -3.59 3.25 9.00
N HIS A 42 -4.29 3.12 7.88
CA HIS A 42 -5.69 2.70 7.90
C HIS A 42 -5.80 1.22 8.23
N ASP A 43 -6.89 0.82 8.88
CA ASP A 43 -7.12 -0.56 9.32
C ASP A 43 -7.03 -1.57 8.17
N ASP A 44 -7.51 -1.22 6.98
CA ASP A 44 -7.46 -2.12 5.82
C ASP A 44 -6.02 -2.48 5.46
N TYR A 45 -5.14 -1.49 5.45
CA TYR A 45 -3.72 -1.70 5.15
C TYR A 45 -3.07 -2.54 6.24
N ILE A 46 -3.34 -2.21 7.51
CA ILE A 46 -2.82 -2.96 8.66
C ILE A 46 -3.25 -4.42 8.58
N GLU A 47 -4.53 -4.66 8.32
CA GLU A 47 -5.08 -6.01 8.21
C GLU A 47 -4.38 -6.80 7.12
N PHE A 48 -4.18 -6.18 5.95
CA PHE A 48 -3.53 -6.83 4.82
C PHE A 48 -2.09 -7.21 5.14
N ILE A 49 -1.28 -6.27 5.64
CA ILE A 49 0.14 -6.53 5.87
C ILE A 49 0.39 -7.45 7.07
N LYS A 50 -0.50 -7.47 8.04
CA LYS A 50 -0.39 -8.41 9.17
C LYS A 50 -0.66 -9.85 8.72
N LYS A 51 -1.41 -10.01 7.67
CA LYS A 51 -1.76 -11.34 7.17
C LYS A 51 -0.83 -11.81 6.06
N PHE A 52 -0.46 -10.93 5.15
CA PHE A 52 0.27 -11.31 3.93
C PHE A 52 1.65 -10.64 3.78
N GLY A 53 2.00 -9.69 4.62
CA GLY A 53 3.23 -8.92 4.46
C GLY A 53 3.17 -8.04 3.22
N GLY A 54 4.32 -7.75 2.64
CA GLY A 54 4.38 -7.08 1.33
C GLY A 54 4.09 -8.08 0.24
N ALA A 55 3.01 -7.88 -0.49
CA ALA A 55 2.47 -8.90 -1.38
C ALA A 55 1.85 -8.28 -2.63
N SER A 56 1.79 -9.07 -3.70
CA SER A 56 1.22 -8.62 -4.97
C SER A 56 -0.13 -9.28 -5.21
N ALA A 57 -1.17 -8.46 -5.28
CA ALA A 57 -2.54 -8.91 -5.57
C ALA A 57 -3.20 -7.91 -6.50
N GLY A 58 -2.73 -7.87 -7.75
CA GLY A 58 -3.15 -6.88 -8.74
C GLY A 58 -2.41 -5.55 -8.61
N LEU A 59 -1.86 -5.28 -7.45
CA LEU A 59 -0.99 -4.15 -7.15
C LEU A 59 0.08 -4.65 -6.19
N ASP A 60 1.32 -4.22 -6.40
CA ASP A 60 2.43 -4.57 -5.50
C ASP A 60 2.32 -3.72 -4.24
N ILE A 61 1.82 -4.31 -3.15
CA ILE A 61 1.66 -3.60 -1.89
C ILE A 61 2.89 -3.85 -1.02
N HIS A 62 3.59 -2.78 -0.70
CA HIS A 62 4.83 -2.83 0.09
C HIS A 62 4.53 -2.80 1.58
N ALA A 63 5.31 -3.53 2.34
CA ALA A 63 5.28 -3.54 3.81
C ALA A 63 6.72 -3.52 4.31
N PHE A 64 7.07 -4.42 5.22
CA PHE A 64 8.43 -4.48 5.80
C PHE A 64 9.23 -5.66 5.27
N HIS A 65 8.58 -6.78 4.98
CA HIS A 65 9.18 -8.00 4.46
C HIS A 65 8.38 -8.42 3.23
N ASN A 66 8.78 -7.89 2.10
CA ASN A 66 8.03 -8.06 0.87
C ASN A 66 8.39 -9.36 0.16
N SER A 67 7.42 -9.89 -0.62
CA SER A 67 7.70 -10.89 -1.64
C SER A 67 8.84 -10.39 -2.54
N THR A 68 9.68 -11.29 -3.03
CA THR A 68 10.76 -10.92 -3.95
C THR A 68 10.24 -10.26 -5.23
N LEU A 69 9.01 -10.56 -5.61
CA LEU A 69 8.37 -9.98 -6.80
C LEU A 69 7.90 -8.54 -6.56
N VAL A 70 7.68 -8.15 -5.31
CA VAL A 70 7.32 -6.78 -4.94
C VAL A 70 8.56 -5.89 -4.89
N GLY A 71 9.68 -6.43 -4.44
CA GLY A 71 10.94 -5.69 -4.32
C GLY A 71 11.29 -5.39 -2.88
N GLU A 72 12.43 -4.74 -2.68
CA GLU A 72 13.01 -4.54 -1.36
C GLU A 72 12.54 -3.29 -0.61
N GLU A 73 11.96 -2.31 -1.33
CA GLU A 73 11.55 -1.06 -0.69
C GLU A 73 10.40 -1.26 0.28
N THR A 74 10.56 -0.74 1.48
CA THR A 74 9.53 -0.80 2.51
C THR A 74 8.56 0.38 2.37
N VAL A 75 7.42 0.29 3.05
CA VAL A 75 6.46 1.40 3.11
C VAL A 75 7.10 2.65 3.72
N ILE A 76 8.07 2.49 4.63
CA ILE A 76 8.78 3.62 5.23
C ILE A 76 9.59 4.34 4.15
N GLU A 77 10.38 3.59 3.38
CA GLU A 77 11.23 4.15 2.32
C GLU A 77 10.40 4.82 1.23
N LEU A 78 9.32 4.17 0.79
CA LEU A 78 8.44 4.73 -0.23
C LEU A 78 7.78 6.03 0.26
N THR A 79 7.32 6.05 1.51
CA THR A 79 6.66 7.24 2.08
C THR A 79 7.65 8.39 2.25
N GLN A 80 8.86 8.09 2.71
CA GLN A 80 9.91 9.11 2.84
C GLN A 80 10.29 9.69 1.47
N GLY A 81 10.34 8.85 0.44
CA GLY A 81 10.57 9.31 -0.93
C GLY A 81 9.46 10.23 -1.41
N PHE A 82 8.23 9.90 -1.11
CA PHE A 82 7.06 10.73 -1.44
C PHE A 82 7.13 12.07 -0.69
N GLN A 83 7.49 12.05 0.59
CA GLN A 83 7.63 13.27 1.39
C GLN A 83 8.68 14.22 0.79
N LYS A 84 9.80 13.66 0.31
CA LYS A 84 10.82 14.46 -0.38
C LYS A 84 10.30 15.07 -1.69
N LEU A 85 9.51 14.29 -2.42
CA LEU A 85 8.91 14.75 -3.67
C LEU A 85 7.95 15.93 -3.41
N LEU A 86 7.16 15.85 -2.34
CA LEU A 86 6.28 16.95 -1.94
C LEU A 86 7.08 18.21 -1.60
N GLU A 87 8.21 18.08 -0.90
CA GLU A 87 9.07 19.22 -0.59
C GLU A 87 9.61 19.86 -1.87
N LEU A 88 10.08 19.04 -2.83
CA LEU A 88 10.60 19.53 -4.10
C LEU A 88 9.53 20.28 -4.91
N HIS A 89 8.29 19.86 -4.83
CA HIS A 89 7.18 20.50 -5.53
C HIS A 89 6.51 21.60 -4.72
N GLU A 90 7.05 21.91 -3.54
CA GLU A 90 6.49 22.91 -2.63
C GLU A 90 5.02 22.65 -2.28
N GLN A 91 4.65 21.36 -2.21
CA GLN A 91 3.31 20.94 -1.85
C GLN A 91 3.18 20.81 -0.33
N PRO A 92 1.99 21.10 0.24
CA PRO A 92 1.80 20.91 1.67
C PRO A 92 1.94 19.45 2.07
N MET A 93 2.58 19.21 3.21
CA MET A 93 2.66 17.88 3.79
C MET A 93 1.26 17.47 4.25
N ASN A 94 0.89 16.22 4.02
CA ASN A 94 -0.38 15.68 4.48
C ASN A 94 -0.18 14.27 5.04
N LYS A 95 -1.26 13.65 5.47
CA LYS A 95 -1.20 12.35 6.17
C LYS A 95 -1.32 11.17 5.21
N LEU A 96 -0.76 11.31 4.03
CA LEU A 96 -0.71 10.24 3.03
C LEU A 96 0.54 9.40 3.20
N TYR A 97 0.44 8.11 2.89
CA TYR A 97 1.60 7.24 2.89
C TYR A 97 1.62 6.41 1.60
N ALA A 98 2.82 6.07 1.14
CA ALA A 98 3.00 5.38 -0.13
C ALA A 98 3.04 3.87 0.12
N ILE A 99 2.08 3.16 -0.47
CA ILE A 99 1.98 1.70 -0.37
C ILE A 99 2.53 1.00 -1.60
N SER A 100 2.72 1.75 -2.70
CA SER A 100 3.19 1.18 -3.96
C SER A 100 3.70 2.29 -4.88
N ASP A 101 4.01 1.94 -6.11
CA ASP A 101 4.24 2.88 -7.21
C ASP A 101 3.77 2.23 -8.51
N ASP A 102 3.72 3.01 -9.59
CA ASP A 102 3.26 2.51 -10.88
C ASP A 102 4.41 2.07 -11.81
N GLY A 103 5.63 2.05 -11.29
CA GLY A 103 6.81 1.70 -12.07
C GLY A 103 7.38 2.85 -12.91
N SER A 104 6.72 4.00 -12.93
CA SER A 104 7.14 5.18 -13.69
C SER A 104 7.49 6.36 -12.80
N GLY A 105 7.68 6.12 -11.51
CA GLY A 105 8.02 7.15 -10.55
C GLY A 105 6.83 7.83 -9.91
N ASN A 106 5.62 7.36 -10.16
CA ASN A 106 4.41 7.91 -9.56
C ASN A 106 4.01 7.06 -8.35
N PRO A 107 4.09 7.63 -7.13
CA PRO A 107 3.71 6.85 -5.95
C PRO A 107 2.20 6.61 -5.87
N ILE A 108 1.84 5.44 -5.37
CA ILE A 108 0.46 5.09 -5.08
C ILE A 108 0.27 5.18 -3.58
N LEU A 109 -0.70 5.97 -3.17
CA LEU A 109 -0.84 6.47 -1.80
C LEU A 109 -2.14 6.00 -1.18
N MET A 110 -2.15 5.94 0.15
CA MET A 110 -3.38 5.73 0.91
C MET A 110 -3.53 6.86 1.92
N ASP A 111 -4.78 7.30 2.14
CA ASP A 111 -5.07 8.28 3.17
C ASP A 111 -5.56 7.58 4.44
N GLN A 112 -5.91 8.35 5.46
CA GLN A 112 -6.33 7.80 6.74
C GLN A 112 -7.76 7.21 6.71
N GLN A 113 -8.52 7.49 5.66
CA GLN A 113 -9.84 6.92 5.44
C GLN A 113 -9.80 5.65 4.56
N GLY A 114 -8.60 5.28 4.08
CA GLY A 114 -8.44 4.09 3.26
C GLY A 114 -8.63 4.30 1.76
N HIS A 115 -8.75 5.54 1.32
CA HIS A 115 -8.84 5.87 -0.10
C HIS A 115 -7.46 5.72 -0.75
N ILE A 116 -7.43 5.29 -2.01
CA ILE A 116 -6.19 5.01 -2.73
C ILE A 116 -6.05 5.98 -3.90
N PHE A 117 -4.89 6.65 -3.96
CA PHE A 117 -4.59 7.70 -4.94
C PHE A 117 -3.30 7.39 -5.69
N ILE A 118 -3.16 7.98 -6.88
CA ILE A 118 -1.86 8.07 -7.55
C ILE A 118 -1.45 9.53 -7.59
N TYR A 119 -0.16 9.80 -7.34
CA TYR A 119 0.42 11.13 -7.44
C TYR A 119 1.31 11.19 -8.65
N TYR A 120 1.00 12.10 -9.60
CA TYR A 120 1.77 12.25 -10.83
C TYR A 120 2.92 13.22 -10.59
N HIS A 121 4.15 12.70 -10.57
CA HIS A 121 5.33 13.52 -10.27
C HIS A 121 5.61 14.58 -11.34
N ASP A 122 5.16 14.38 -12.57
CA ASP A 122 5.36 15.32 -13.68
C ASP A 122 4.49 16.57 -13.56
N SER A 123 3.27 16.43 -13.05
CA SER A 123 2.29 17.50 -13.01
C SER A 123 1.91 17.94 -11.60
N SER A 124 2.34 17.20 -10.58
CA SER A 124 1.94 17.40 -9.18
C SER A 124 0.44 17.22 -8.97
N GLU A 125 -0.24 16.52 -9.87
CA GLU A 125 -1.66 16.21 -9.75
C GLU A 125 -1.86 14.88 -9.03
N MET A 126 -3.03 14.71 -8.42
CA MET A 126 -3.39 13.50 -7.71
C MET A 126 -4.77 13.03 -8.13
N GLU A 127 -4.92 11.73 -8.33
CA GLU A 127 -6.15 11.12 -8.80
C GLU A 127 -6.54 9.95 -7.88
N MET A 128 -7.81 9.87 -7.51
CA MET A 128 -8.29 8.72 -6.75
C MET A 128 -8.44 7.51 -7.67
N LEU A 129 -7.79 6.41 -7.32
CA LEU A 129 -7.87 5.16 -8.08
C LEU A 129 -8.99 4.25 -7.55
N TYR A 130 -9.10 4.13 -6.23
CA TYR A 130 -10.06 3.23 -5.58
C TYR A 130 -10.53 3.84 -4.27
N GLU A 131 -11.77 3.57 -3.90
CA GLU A 131 -12.31 4.02 -2.62
C GLU A 131 -11.73 3.24 -1.44
N SER A 132 -11.23 2.01 -1.69
CA SER A 132 -10.72 1.15 -0.63
C SER A 132 -9.87 0.03 -1.21
N LEU A 133 -9.11 -0.65 -0.35
CA LEU A 133 -8.41 -1.88 -0.73
C LEU A 133 -9.40 -2.96 -1.14
N ASP A 134 -10.55 -3.01 -0.48
CA ASP A 134 -11.60 -3.98 -0.83
C ASP A 134 -12.02 -3.82 -2.29
N SER A 135 -12.27 -2.59 -2.73
CA SER A 135 -12.63 -2.30 -4.12
C SER A 135 -11.51 -2.67 -5.09
N LEU A 136 -10.26 -2.36 -4.72
CA LEU A 136 -9.09 -2.69 -5.53
C LEU A 136 -9.00 -4.20 -5.76
N PHE A 137 -9.09 -4.97 -4.69
CA PHE A 137 -8.94 -6.43 -4.79
C PHE A 137 -10.11 -7.08 -5.54
N LYS A 138 -11.32 -6.59 -5.36
CA LYS A 138 -12.47 -7.09 -6.11
C LYS A 138 -12.30 -6.86 -7.60
N GLU A 139 -11.86 -5.68 -7.99
CA GLU A 139 -11.64 -5.37 -9.40
C GLU A 139 -10.50 -6.21 -9.98
N THR A 140 -9.37 -6.29 -9.28
CA THR A 140 -8.19 -6.96 -9.81
C THR A 140 -8.29 -8.49 -9.78
N LEU A 141 -8.93 -9.06 -8.75
CA LEU A 141 -9.02 -10.52 -8.60
C LEU A 141 -10.28 -11.12 -9.24
N LEU A 142 -11.37 -10.36 -9.32
CA LEU A 142 -12.63 -10.84 -9.90
C LEU A 142 -12.97 -10.18 -11.23
N GLY A 143 -12.27 -9.12 -11.61
CA GLY A 143 -12.59 -8.38 -12.81
C GLY A 143 -13.83 -7.49 -12.67
N GLU A 144 -14.19 -7.17 -11.44
CA GLU A 144 -15.33 -6.29 -11.15
C GLU A 144 -14.82 -4.87 -10.93
#